data_5609db383823c460ee644f4a669242af
#
_entry.id   5609db383823c460ee644f4a669242af
#
_cell.length_a   1.000
_cell.length_b   1.000
_cell.length_c   1.000
_cell.angle_alpha   90.00
_cell.angle_beta   90.00
_cell.angle_gamma   90.00
#
_symmetry.space_group_name_H-M   'P 1'
#
loop_
_entity.id
_entity.type
_entity.pdbx_description
1 polymer ?
#
loop_
_entity_poly.entity_id
_entity_poly.type
_entity_poly.pdbx_seq_one_letter_code
_entity_poly.pdbx_strand_id
1 'polypeptide(L)'
;MIFEEIKNESAKAFMPTYARFEFAPVKGEGACLYDEEGRKFIDFTSGIGVNALGYGHSAWVKAVGEQAANLQHISNLFYCESQTILAKKLTEASGFAGVFLSNSGAEANECAIKLARKYSFDKYGLGRGTVLSLTNSFHGRTLSTLKATGQADFHKYFHPFPEGFAYTSANDAEALKEALTGDVCALVMELIQGEGGVLPLDSAFVKAARELCDERGILLIFDEVQTGIGRTGKLFAFEHLGIRPDILTSAKGLGNGLPLGACLCVEKLKNVFGPGDHGSTFGGNPVACAGAC
;
A
#
# COMPACT_ATOMS: atom_id res chain seq x y z
N MET A 1 22.19 -25.47 1.85
CA MET A 1 21.76 -25.95 0.48
C MET A 1 22.48 -25.09 -0.53
N ILE A 2 23.05 -25.72 -1.57
CA ILE A 2 23.59 -25.00 -2.73
C ILE A 2 22.44 -24.50 -3.62
N PHE A 3 22.73 -23.58 -4.51
CA PHE A 3 21.70 -22.95 -5.37
C PHE A 3 20.82 -23.97 -6.12
N GLU A 4 21.42 -25.00 -6.73
CA GLU A 4 20.67 -26.02 -7.48
C GLU A 4 19.73 -26.85 -6.58
N GLU A 5 20.12 -27.13 -5.35
CA GLU A 5 19.25 -27.82 -4.38
C GLU A 5 18.04 -26.93 -4.01
N ILE A 6 18.29 -25.64 -3.70
CA ILE A 6 17.23 -24.67 -3.40
C ILE A 6 16.25 -24.54 -4.56
N LYS A 7 16.76 -24.44 -5.79
CA LYS A 7 15.98 -24.36 -7.02
C LYS A 7 15.08 -25.59 -7.21
N ASN A 8 15.66 -26.78 -7.09
CA ASN A 8 14.96 -28.04 -7.26
C ASN A 8 13.88 -28.26 -6.19
N GLU A 9 14.18 -28.02 -4.92
CA GLU A 9 13.20 -28.15 -3.84
C GLU A 9 12.10 -27.07 -3.96
N SER A 10 12.46 -25.85 -4.36
CA SER A 10 11.47 -24.80 -4.63
C SER A 10 10.49 -25.19 -5.75
N ALA A 11 11.01 -25.77 -6.84
CA ALA A 11 10.16 -26.21 -7.96
C ALA A 11 9.16 -27.32 -7.57
N LYS A 12 9.51 -28.17 -6.59
CA LYS A 12 8.61 -29.20 -6.07
C LYS A 12 7.54 -28.66 -5.12
N ALA A 13 7.88 -27.61 -4.32
CA ALA A 13 7.06 -27.19 -3.19
C ALA A 13 6.17 -25.98 -3.49
N PHE A 14 6.57 -25.07 -4.35
CA PHE A 14 5.83 -23.83 -4.62
C PHE A 14 4.95 -23.92 -5.87
N MET A 15 3.79 -23.28 -5.81
CA MET A 15 3.04 -22.98 -7.04
C MET A 15 3.89 -22.07 -7.95
N PRO A 16 3.94 -22.31 -9.28
CA PRO A 16 4.82 -21.58 -10.20
C PRO A 16 4.27 -20.20 -10.57
N THR A 17 4.00 -19.37 -9.55
CA THR A 17 3.44 -18.03 -9.73
C THR A 17 4.48 -16.95 -10.06
N TYR A 18 5.77 -17.28 -9.93
CA TYR A 18 6.89 -16.36 -10.16
C TYR A 18 7.91 -16.93 -11.14
N ALA A 19 8.33 -16.15 -12.13
CA ALA A 19 9.52 -16.40 -12.92
C ALA A 19 10.76 -15.91 -12.11
N ARG A 20 11.40 -16.84 -11.39
CA ARG A 20 12.55 -16.48 -10.52
C ARG A 20 13.82 -16.32 -11.33
N PHE A 21 14.65 -15.36 -10.92
CA PHE A 21 16.01 -15.22 -11.44
C PHE A 21 16.89 -16.39 -10.97
N GLU A 22 17.91 -16.74 -11.73
CA GLU A 22 18.92 -17.76 -11.41
C GLU A 22 19.90 -17.25 -10.32
N PHE A 23 19.34 -16.97 -9.16
CA PHE A 23 20.06 -16.37 -8.04
C PHE A 23 19.41 -16.69 -6.69
N ALA A 24 20.20 -17.12 -5.72
CA ALA A 24 19.76 -17.37 -4.35
C ALA A 24 20.67 -16.59 -3.36
N PRO A 25 20.26 -15.41 -2.90
CA PRO A 25 21.01 -14.67 -1.89
C PRO A 25 20.92 -15.36 -0.54
N VAL A 26 22.07 -15.46 0.16
CA VAL A 26 22.17 -16.03 1.52
C VAL A 26 22.44 -14.98 2.58
N LYS A 27 22.91 -13.79 2.19
CA LYS A 27 23.20 -12.66 3.08
C LYS A 27 22.88 -11.35 2.39
N GLY A 28 22.37 -10.38 3.17
CA GLY A 28 22.26 -8.98 2.78
C GLY A 28 23.02 -8.06 3.75
N GLU A 29 23.62 -6.97 3.25
CA GLU A 29 24.29 -5.95 4.04
C GLU A 29 24.20 -4.58 3.34
N GLY A 30 23.53 -3.60 3.95
CA GLY A 30 23.27 -2.31 3.33
C GLY A 30 22.50 -2.48 2.02
N ALA A 31 23.06 -2.04 0.90
CA ALA A 31 22.50 -2.16 -0.44
C ALA A 31 23.03 -3.38 -1.22
N CYS A 32 23.64 -4.35 -0.54
CA CYS A 32 24.29 -5.46 -1.22
C CYS A 32 23.74 -6.81 -0.77
N LEU A 33 23.69 -7.74 -1.72
CA LEU A 33 23.38 -9.15 -1.51
C LEU A 33 24.61 -10.01 -1.79
N TYR A 34 24.70 -11.15 -1.14
CA TYR A 34 25.75 -12.12 -1.31
C TYR A 34 25.16 -13.49 -1.52
N ASP A 35 25.73 -14.26 -2.44
CA ASP A 35 25.38 -15.67 -2.64
C ASP A 35 26.24 -16.60 -1.78
N GLU A 36 26.06 -17.90 -1.97
CA GLU A 36 26.77 -18.94 -1.22
C GLU A 36 28.28 -18.99 -1.49
N GLU A 37 28.72 -18.49 -2.65
CA GLU A 37 30.13 -18.36 -3.02
C GLU A 37 30.76 -17.07 -2.51
N GLY A 38 29.98 -16.20 -1.85
CA GLY A 38 30.42 -14.90 -1.36
C GLY A 38 30.51 -13.83 -2.44
N ARG A 39 29.99 -14.07 -3.65
CA ARG A 39 29.92 -13.04 -4.71
C ARG A 39 28.97 -11.95 -4.30
N LYS A 40 29.39 -10.71 -4.49
CA LYS A 40 28.66 -9.51 -4.12
C LYS A 40 27.85 -8.96 -5.28
N PHE A 41 26.60 -8.64 -5.01
CA PHE A 41 25.66 -8.03 -5.96
C PHE A 41 25.09 -6.74 -5.36
N ILE A 42 24.98 -5.68 -6.15
CA ILE A 42 24.30 -4.45 -5.73
C ILE A 42 22.81 -4.65 -6.01
N ASP A 43 21.99 -4.50 -4.96
CA ASP A 43 20.55 -4.65 -5.07
C ASP A 43 19.86 -3.33 -5.45
N PHE A 44 19.49 -3.19 -6.73
CA PHE A 44 18.68 -2.09 -7.23
C PHE A 44 17.17 -2.36 -7.13
N THR A 45 16.75 -3.57 -6.74
CA THR A 45 15.34 -3.92 -6.62
C THR A 45 14.78 -3.58 -5.24
N SER A 46 15.64 -3.62 -4.21
CA SER A 46 15.26 -3.38 -2.81
C SER A 46 14.05 -4.22 -2.36
N GLY A 47 13.92 -5.46 -2.91
CA GLY A 47 12.75 -6.30 -2.65
C GLY A 47 11.44 -5.70 -3.21
N ILE A 48 11.50 -5.07 -4.37
CA ILE A 48 10.41 -4.29 -5.00
C ILE A 48 10.06 -3.05 -4.15
N GLY A 49 11.11 -2.29 -3.77
CA GLY A 49 10.96 -1.04 -3.02
C GLY A 49 10.60 -1.21 -1.54
N VAL A 50 10.93 -2.35 -0.94
CA VAL A 50 10.59 -2.69 0.45
C VAL A 50 11.70 -2.34 1.43
N ASN A 51 12.96 -2.71 1.12
CA ASN A 51 14.09 -2.56 2.04
C ASN A 51 14.62 -1.11 2.05
N ALA A 52 13.83 -0.18 2.58
CA ALA A 52 14.15 1.25 2.55
C ALA A 52 15.40 1.60 3.38
N LEU A 53 15.67 0.87 4.46
CA LEU A 53 16.87 1.01 5.30
C LEU A 53 18.04 0.16 4.83
N GLY A 54 17.85 -0.64 3.77
CA GLY A 54 18.80 -1.68 3.38
C GLY A 54 18.76 -2.91 4.29
N TYR A 55 19.68 -3.83 4.04
CA TYR A 55 19.77 -5.09 4.77
C TYR A 55 20.56 -4.94 6.07
N GLY A 56 20.09 -5.56 7.16
CA GLY A 56 20.82 -5.66 8.41
C GLY A 56 20.97 -4.36 9.19
N HIS A 57 20.08 -3.37 8.98
CA HIS A 57 20.12 -2.11 9.72
C HIS A 57 20.02 -2.35 11.23
N SER A 58 21.03 -1.95 11.99
CA SER A 58 21.22 -2.34 13.39
C SER A 58 20.05 -1.94 14.31
N ALA A 59 19.52 -0.74 14.16
CA ALA A 59 18.37 -0.29 14.97
C ALA A 59 17.12 -1.12 14.67
N TRP A 60 16.84 -1.43 13.38
CA TRP A 60 15.73 -2.26 12.97
C TRP A 60 15.86 -3.69 13.52
N VAL A 61 17.03 -4.32 13.36
CA VAL A 61 17.31 -5.68 13.87
C VAL A 61 17.12 -5.75 15.38
N LYS A 62 17.61 -4.73 16.12
CA LYS A 62 17.46 -4.63 17.57
C LYS A 62 15.98 -4.52 17.96
N ALA A 63 15.23 -3.58 17.38
CA ALA A 63 13.83 -3.36 17.70
C ALA A 63 12.96 -4.61 17.44
N VAL A 64 13.17 -5.26 16.28
CA VAL A 64 12.47 -6.50 15.91
C VAL A 64 12.82 -7.63 16.88
N GLY A 65 14.10 -7.83 17.19
CA GLY A 65 14.56 -8.89 18.10
C GLY A 65 14.05 -8.72 19.53
N GLU A 66 14.11 -7.51 20.08
CA GLU A 66 13.60 -7.21 21.42
C GLU A 66 12.08 -7.40 21.48
N GLN A 67 11.33 -6.92 20.51
CA GLN A 67 9.87 -7.08 20.47
C GLN A 67 9.46 -8.56 20.30
N ALA A 68 10.16 -9.30 19.45
CA ALA A 68 9.89 -10.74 19.25
C ALA A 68 10.15 -11.56 20.52
N ALA A 69 11.15 -11.17 21.33
CA ALA A 69 11.42 -11.80 22.60
C ALA A 69 10.37 -11.48 23.68
N ASN A 70 9.71 -10.32 23.60
CA ASN A 70 8.75 -9.87 24.61
C ASN A 70 7.32 -10.28 24.28
N LEU A 71 6.82 -9.90 23.11
CA LEU A 71 5.43 -10.14 22.67
C LEU A 71 5.37 -10.13 21.15
N GLN A 72 5.32 -11.31 20.54
CA GLN A 72 5.32 -11.46 19.08
C GLN A 72 3.95 -11.19 18.44
N HIS A 73 2.87 -11.49 19.13
CA HIS A 73 1.51 -11.28 18.62
C HIS A 73 0.51 -11.15 19.77
N ILE A 74 -0.48 -10.28 19.55
CA ILE A 74 -1.67 -10.18 20.36
C ILE A 74 -2.81 -9.68 19.45
N SER A 75 -4.04 -10.10 19.70
CA SER A 75 -5.21 -9.65 18.96
C SER A 75 -5.43 -8.13 19.09
N ASN A 76 -5.99 -7.51 18.05
CA ASN A 76 -6.48 -6.14 18.09
C ASN A 76 -7.66 -5.90 19.07
N LEU A 77 -8.06 -6.94 19.79
CA LEU A 77 -8.98 -6.83 20.94
C LEU A 77 -8.29 -6.28 22.20
N PHE A 78 -6.97 -6.18 22.20
CA PHE A 78 -6.17 -5.67 23.32
C PHE A 78 -5.34 -4.47 22.89
N TYR A 79 -5.05 -3.57 23.83
CA TYR A 79 -4.14 -2.46 23.56
C TYR A 79 -2.69 -2.96 23.49
N CYS A 80 -1.94 -2.44 22.52
CA CYS A 80 -0.53 -2.78 22.32
C CYS A 80 0.30 -1.51 22.17
N GLU A 81 1.39 -1.41 22.96
CA GLU A 81 2.23 -0.22 23.00
C GLU A 81 2.89 0.08 21.64
N SER A 82 3.52 -0.93 21.01
CA SER A 82 4.20 -0.74 19.71
C SER A 82 3.23 -0.31 18.59
N GLN A 83 2.00 -0.82 18.59
CA GLN A 83 0.95 -0.35 17.67
C GLN A 83 0.59 1.11 17.93
N THR A 84 0.42 1.48 19.20
CA THR A 84 0.04 2.84 19.60
C THR A 84 1.14 3.84 19.24
N ILE A 85 2.40 3.49 19.48
CA ILE A 85 3.56 4.32 19.10
C ILE A 85 3.61 4.53 17.58
N LEU A 86 3.47 3.45 16.80
CA LEU A 86 3.48 3.55 15.34
C LEU A 86 2.31 4.39 14.81
N ALA A 87 1.08 4.14 15.32
CA ALA A 87 -0.09 4.91 14.93
C ALA A 87 0.09 6.41 15.21
N LYS A 88 0.61 6.76 16.38
CA LYS A 88 0.94 8.14 16.75
C LYS A 88 1.98 8.75 15.82
N LYS A 89 3.11 8.06 15.59
CA LYS A 89 4.16 8.54 14.67
C LYS A 89 3.63 8.79 13.27
N LEU A 90 2.84 7.85 12.72
CA LEU A 90 2.26 7.99 11.38
C LEU A 90 1.31 9.18 11.29
N THR A 91 0.40 9.34 12.27
CA THR A 91 -0.56 10.45 12.26
C THR A 91 0.11 11.80 12.48
N GLU A 92 1.08 11.91 13.38
CA GLU A 92 1.84 13.14 13.62
C GLU A 92 2.69 13.54 12.41
N ALA A 93 3.43 12.59 11.82
CA ALA A 93 4.32 12.88 10.70
C ALA A 93 3.57 13.20 9.40
N SER A 94 2.42 12.56 9.14
CA SER A 94 1.62 12.77 7.94
C SER A 94 0.54 13.84 8.12
N GLY A 95 0.19 14.16 9.38
CA GLY A 95 -0.91 15.05 9.74
C GLY A 95 -2.30 14.46 9.50
N PHE A 96 -2.44 13.16 9.20
CA PHE A 96 -3.73 12.47 9.15
C PHE A 96 -4.30 12.26 10.56
N ALA A 97 -5.62 12.04 10.65
CA ALA A 97 -6.32 11.98 11.94
C ALA A 97 -6.44 10.56 12.50
N GLY A 98 -6.42 9.55 11.64
CA GLY A 98 -6.55 8.15 12.04
C GLY A 98 -5.80 7.22 11.11
N VAL A 99 -5.50 6.01 11.60
CA VAL A 99 -4.83 4.95 10.85
C VAL A 99 -5.43 3.59 11.19
N PHE A 100 -5.62 2.77 10.18
CA PHE A 100 -5.85 1.33 10.31
C PHE A 100 -4.58 0.60 9.85
N LEU A 101 -4.10 -0.36 10.65
CA LEU A 101 -2.92 -1.16 10.35
C LEU A 101 -3.31 -2.51 9.76
N SER A 102 -2.66 -2.92 8.69
CA SER A 102 -2.87 -4.18 7.97
C SER A 102 -1.52 -4.88 7.70
N ASN A 103 -1.49 -5.90 6.83
CA ASN A 103 -0.28 -6.68 6.56
C ASN A 103 0.34 -6.41 5.19
N SER A 104 -0.37 -5.71 4.33
CA SER A 104 0.05 -5.48 2.93
C SER A 104 -0.56 -4.22 2.34
N GLY A 105 -0.01 -3.76 1.22
CA GLY A 105 -0.61 -2.67 0.43
C GLY A 105 -1.99 -3.04 -0.11
N ALA A 106 -2.20 -4.28 -0.52
CA ALA A 106 -3.52 -4.74 -0.97
C ALA A 106 -4.57 -4.62 0.14
N GLU A 107 -4.25 -5.04 1.38
CA GLU A 107 -5.17 -4.90 2.52
C GLU A 107 -5.38 -3.42 2.91
N ALA A 108 -4.36 -2.58 2.81
CA ALA A 108 -4.50 -1.14 3.02
C ALA A 108 -5.46 -0.52 1.99
N ASN A 109 -5.36 -0.93 0.73
CA ASN A 109 -6.26 -0.48 -0.34
C ASN A 109 -7.67 -1.05 -0.19
N GLU A 110 -7.85 -2.31 0.26
CA GLU A 110 -9.17 -2.85 0.63
C GLU A 110 -9.83 -2.00 1.74
N CYS A 111 -9.06 -1.61 2.75
CA CYS A 111 -9.53 -0.70 3.80
C CYS A 111 -9.97 0.65 3.21
N ALA A 112 -9.16 1.26 2.34
CA ALA A 112 -9.45 2.54 1.70
C ALA A 112 -10.73 2.48 0.85
N ILE A 113 -10.89 1.43 0.04
CA ILE A 113 -12.08 1.19 -0.79
C ILE A 113 -13.33 1.04 0.09
N LYS A 114 -13.26 0.21 1.13
CA LYS A 114 -14.38 -0.01 2.05
C LYS A 114 -14.74 1.27 2.82
N LEU A 115 -13.73 2.03 3.28
CA LEU A 115 -13.92 3.29 3.99
C LEU A 115 -14.64 4.31 3.10
N ALA A 116 -14.22 4.43 1.84
CA ALA A 116 -14.83 5.32 0.88
C ALA A 116 -16.28 4.94 0.56
N ARG A 117 -16.54 3.66 0.34
CA ARG A 117 -17.89 3.14 0.08
C ARG A 117 -18.82 3.35 1.26
N LYS A 118 -18.35 3.06 2.50
CA LYS A 118 -19.17 3.26 3.69
C LYS A 118 -19.46 4.73 3.94
N TYR A 119 -18.47 5.60 3.85
CA TYR A 119 -18.69 7.05 3.96
C TYR A 119 -19.71 7.57 2.95
N SER A 120 -19.60 7.11 1.69
CA SER A 120 -20.53 7.48 0.65
C SER A 120 -21.95 6.98 0.94
N PHE A 121 -22.07 5.73 1.39
CA PHE A 121 -23.36 5.14 1.78
C PHE A 121 -24.00 5.89 2.95
N ASP A 122 -23.24 6.18 4.00
CA ASP A 122 -23.74 6.90 5.18
C ASP A 122 -24.23 8.32 4.82
N LYS A 123 -23.59 8.95 3.82
CA LYS A 123 -23.91 10.33 3.41
C LYS A 123 -24.97 10.43 2.32
N TYR A 124 -25.00 9.51 1.37
CA TYR A 124 -25.79 9.63 0.14
C TYR A 124 -26.75 8.44 -0.09
N GLY A 125 -26.64 7.36 0.69
CA GLY A 125 -27.38 6.13 0.48
C GLY A 125 -26.80 5.24 -0.62
N LEU A 126 -27.61 4.33 -1.15
CA LEU A 126 -27.25 3.42 -2.24
C LEU A 126 -27.04 4.18 -3.58
N GLY A 127 -26.27 3.55 -4.47
CA GLY A 127 -26.08 4.02 -5.85
C GLY A 127 -24.82 4.87 -6.07
N ARG A 128 -24.03 5.17 -5.01
CA ARG A 128 -22.80 5.92 -5.12
C ARG A 128 -21.65 5.15 -4.48
N GLY A 129 -21.21 4.08 -5.13
CA GLY A 129 -20.19 3.16 -4.61
C GLY A 129 -19.06 2.83 -5.59
N THR A 130 -19.03 3.48 -6.75
CA THR A 130 -18.00 3.26 -7.78
C THR A 130 -16.67 3.88 -7.35
N VAL A 131 -15.58 3.10 -7.44
CA VAL A 131 -14.21 3.54 -7.27
C VAL A 131 -13.59 3.72 -8.65
N LEU A 132 -13.19 4.94 -8.97
CA LEU A 132 -12.49 5.28 -10.20
C LEU A 132 -10.98 5.12 -10.00
N SER A 133 -10.32 4.42 -10.90
CA SER A 133 -8.85 4.24 -10.91
C SER A 133 -8.26 4.79 -12.22
N LEU A 134 -6.95 4.96 -12.25
CA LEU A 134 -6.25 5.31 -13.49
C LEU A 134 -5.89 4.05 -14.28
N THR A 135 -5.95 4.12 -15.60
CA THR A 135 -5.36 3.10 -16.47
C THR A 135 -3.88 2.94 -16.16
N ASN A 136 -3.36 1.74 -16.33
CA ASN A 136 -1.96 1.39 -16.04
C ASN A 136 -1.56 1.42 -14.56
N SER A 137 -2.52 1.62 -13.63
CA SER A 137 -2.27 1.58 -12.18
C SER A 137 -2.09 0.15 -11.66
N PHE A 138 -1.55 0.05 -10.42
CA PHE A 138 -1.46 -1.21 -9.69
C PHE A 138 -1.81 -1.00 -8.20
N HIS A 139 -2.86 -1.67 -7.72
CA HIS A 139 -3.35 -1.50 -6.34
C HIS A 139 -3.37 -2.78 -5.50
N GLY A 140 -3.01 -3.93 -6.07
CA GLY A 140 -2.91 -5.19 -5.34
C GLY A 140 -3.42 -6.42 -6.09
N ARG A 141 -3.46 -7.56 -5.40
CA ARG A 141 -3.81 -8.88 -5.95
C ARG A 141 -5.04 -9.53 -5.30
N THR A 142 -5.71 -8.89 -4.36
CA THR A 142 -7.05 -9.32 -3.89
C THR A 142 -8.09 -9.03 -4.96
N LEU A 143 -9.26 -9.67 -4.94
CA LEU A 143 -10.25 -9.49 -6.01
C LEU A 143 -10.69 -8.03 -6.19
N SER A 144 -10.87 -7.26 -5.10
CA SER A 144 -11.25 -5.84 -5.23
C SER A 144 -10.07 -4.98 -5.68
N THR A 145 -8.88 -5.14 -5.09
CA THR A 145 -7.70 -4.35 -5.49
C THR A 145 -7.18 -4.75 -6.87
N LEU A 146 -7.35 -6.02 -7.26
CA LEU A 146 -7.07 -6.48 -8.61
C LEU A 146 -8.04 -5.83 -9.61
N LYS A 147 -9.33 -5.74 -9.25
CA LYS A 147 -10.31 -5.02 -10.07
C LYS A 147 -10.05 -3.51 -10.09
N ALA A 148 -9.52 -2.92 -9.02
CA ALA A 148 -9.10 -1.52 -9.02
C ALA A 148 -7.83 -1.27 -9.85
N THR A 149 -7.01 -2.30 -10.10
CA THR A 149 -5.80 -2.22 -10.92
C THR A 149 -6.16 -1.98 -12.39
N GLY A 150 -5.70 -0.87 -12.96
CA GLY A 150 -6.03 -0.42 -14.31
C GLY A 150 -5.27 -1.12 -15.45
N GLN A 151 -4.93 -2.40 -15.29
CA GLN A 151 -4.20 -3.23 -16.25
C GLN A 151 -5.02 -4.46 -16.62
N ALA A 152 -5.59 -4.48 -17.81
CA ALA A 152 -6.55 -5.50 -18.27
C ALA A 152 -6.00 -6.94 -18.23
N ASP A 153 -4.70 -7.12 -18.45
CA ASP A 153 -4.06 -8.45 -18.45
C ASP A 153 -4.18 -9.16 -17.09
N PHE A 154 -4.24 -8.42 -16.00
CA PHE A 154 -4.43 -9.01 -14.68
C PHE A 154 -5.86 -9.48 -14.41
N HIS A 155 -6.85 -9.04 -15.20
CA HIS A 155 -8.26 -9.41 -15.00
C HIS A 155 -8.66 -10.72 -15.68
N LYS A 156 -7.88 -11.22 -16.60
CA LYS A 156 -8.21 -12.23 -17.60
C LYS A 156 -8.89 -13.49 -17.04
N TYR A 157 -8.50 -13.96 -15.84
CA TYR A 157 -8.89 -15.29 -15.35
C TYR A 157 -9.75 -15.28 -14.08
N PHE A 158 -10.06 -14.12 -13.48
CA PHE A 158 -10.55 -14.06 -12.11
C PHE A 158 -12.01 -13.56 -12.00
N HIS A 159 -12.78 -13.69 -13.07
CA HIS A 159 -14.21 -13.38 -13.07
C HIS A 159 -15.03 -14.38 -12.24
N PRO A 160 -16.11 -13.96 -11.55
CA PRO A 160 -16.65 -12.59 -11.49
C PRO A 160 -15.88 -11.69 -10.51
N PHE A 161 -15.65 -10.45 -10.90
CA PHE A 161 -15.12 -9.42 -10.02
C PHE A 161 -16.23 -8.69 -9.25
N PRO A 162 -15.90 -8.05 -8.10
CA PRO A 162 -16.80 -7.10 -7.47
C PRO A 162 -17.16 -5.95 -8.42
N GLU A 163 -18.41 -5.51 -8.37
CA GLU A 163 -18.90 -4.38 -9.14
C GLU A 163 -18.45 -3.02 -8.56
N GLY A 164 -18.70 -1.93 -9.32
CA GLY A 164 -18.41 -0.57 -8.89
C GLY A 164 -16.93 -0.20 -9.01
N PHE A 165 -16.32 -0.51 -10.14
CA PHE A 165 -14.98 -0.05 -10.52
C PHE A 165 -14.99 0.47 -11.96
N ALA A 166 -14.34 1.62 -12.17
CA ALA A 166 -14.18 2.27 -13.47
C ALA A 166 -12.75 2.79 -13.64
N TYR A 167 -12.37 3.14 -14.87
CA TYR A 167 -11.03 3.60 -15.18
C TYR A 167 -11.05 4.84 -16.04
N THR A 168 -10.03 5.69 -15.88
CA THR A 168 -9.78 6.85 -16.74
C THR A 168 -8.30 6.99 -17.06
N SER A 169 -7.96 7.77 -18.08
CA SER A 169 -6.57 8.00 -18.48
C SER A 169 -5.82 8.84 -17.44
N ALA A 170 -4.55 8.49 -17.19
CA ALA A 170 -3.64 9.33 -16.43
C ALA A 170 -3.27 10.58 -17.23
N ASN A 171 -3.07 11.71 -16.54
CA ASN A 171 -2.67 12.99 -17.11
C ASN A 171 -3.63 13.56 -18.18
N ASP A 172 -4.91 13.16 -18.15
CA ASP A 172 -5.99 13.66 -18.98
C ASP A 172 -7.12 14.21 -18.10
N ALA A 173 -7.10 15.53 -17.86
CA ALA A 173 -8.07 16.19 -16.98
C ALA A 173 -9.50 16.21 -17.54
N GLU A 174 -9.68 16.24 -18.86
CA GLU A 174 -11.00 16.19 -19.48
C GLU A 174 -11.60 14.78 -19.38
N ALA A 175 -10.83 13.74 -19.68
CA ALA A 175 -11.28 12.37 -19.46
C ALA A 175 -11.60 12.09 -17.98
N LEU A 176 -10.80 12.63 -17.04
CA LEU A 176 -11.10 12.54 -15.62
C LEU A 176 -12.42 13.20 -15.26
N LYS A 177 -12.65 14.42 -15.76
CA LYS A 177 -13.88 15.17 -15.51
C LYS A 177 -15.12 14.43 -16.02
N GLU A 178 -15.05 13.80 -17.18
CA GLU A 178 -16.12 12.98 -17.73
C GLU A 178 -16.36 11.69 -16.92
N ALA A 179 -15.29 11.03 -16.46
CA ALA A 179 -15.34 9.77 -15.71
C ALA A 179 -15.83 9.93 -14.26
N LEU A 180 -15.73 11.11 -13.65
CA LEU A 180 -16.22 11.38 -12.29
C LEU A 180 -17.76 11.59 -12.29
N THR A 181 -18.48 10.54 -12.63
CA THR A 181 -19.96 10.51 -12.68
C THR A 181 -20.59 10.50 -11.28
N GLY A 182 -21.92 10.66 -11.20
CA GLY A 182 -22.65 10.79 -9.93
C GLY A 182 -22.63 9.55 -9.03
N ASP A 183 -22.27 8.38 -9.57
CA ASP A 183 -22.13 7.12 -8.85
C ASP A 183 -20.73 6.90 -8.27
N VAL A 184 -19.74 7.75 -8.60
CA VAL A 184 -18.37 7.66 -8.10
C VAL A 184 -18.30 8.14 -6.66
N CYS A 185 -17.75 7.30 -5.77
CA CYS A 185 -17.49 7.63 -4.36
C CYS A 185 -16.05 8.03 -4.09
N ALA A 186 -15.10 7.49 -4.86
CA ALA A 186 -13.68 7.76 -4.69
C ALA A 186 -12.90 7.68 -6.00
N LEU A 187 -11.84 8.48 -6.09
CA LEU A 187 -10.77 8.38 -7.08
C LEU A 187 -9.52 7.86 -6.38
N VAL A 188 -8.96 6.73 -6.85
CA VAL A 188 -7.68 6.20 -6.35
C VAL A 188 -6.59 6.36 -7.40
N MET A 189 -5.42 6.85 -6.99
CA MET A 189 -4.28 7.03 -7.88
C MET A 189 -2.95 6.86 -7.14
N GLU A 190 -1.94 6.40 -7.88
CA GLU A 190 -0.54 6.50 -7.52
C GLU A 190 0.00 7.84 -8.07
N LEU A 191 0.74 8.62 -7.30
CA LEU A 191 1.38 9.85 -7.81
C LEU A 191 2.51 9.55 -8.80
N ILE A 192 3.09 8.35 -8.68
CA ILE A 192 4.00 7.74 -9.65
C ILE A 192 3.55 6.31 -9.82
N GLN A 193 3.04 5.94 -10.99
CA GLN A 193 2.64 4.57 -11.30
C GLN A 193 3.86 3.66 -11.36
N GLY A 194 4.13 2.90 -10.29
CA GLY A 194 5.34 2.10 -10.15
C GLY A 194 5.36 0.91 -11.10
N GLU A 195 4.40 0.01 -10.97
CA GLU A 195 4.26 -1.19 -11.81
C GLU A 195 3.93 -0.84 -13.27
N GLY A 196 3.29 0.29 -13.50
CA GLY A 196 2.97 0.81 -14.82
C GLY A 196 4.17 1.30 -15.62
N GLY A 197 5.37 1.36 -15.03
CA GLY A 197 6.61 1.77 -15.71
C GLY A 197 7.30 3.00 -15.14
N VAL A 198 7.07 3.31 -13.86
CA VAL A 198 7.61 4.48 -13.15
C VAL A 198 7.16 5.79 -13.83
N LEU A 199 5.86 5.93 -14.02
CA LEU A 199 5.24 7.04 -14.74
C LEU A 199 4.70 8.08 -13.75
N PRO A 200 5.30 9.26 -13.62
CA PRO A 200 4.80 10.32 -12.75
C PRO A 200 3.53 10.95 -13.31
N LEU A 201 2.63 11.35 -12.41
CA LEU A 201 1.50 12.20 -12.75
C LEU A 201 1.93 13.66 -12.80
N ASP A 202 1.38 14.40 -13.75
CA ASP A 202 1.56 15.84 -13.85
C ASP A 202 0.93 16.56 -12.67
N SER A 203 1.65 17.53 -12.09
CA SER A 203 1.14 18.30 -10.95
C SER A 203 -0.17 19.04 -11.25
N ALA A 204 -0.35 19.50 -12.48
CA ALA A 204 -1.58 20.13 -12.95
C ALA A 204 -2.76 19.14 -12.95
N PHE A 205 -2.51 17.89 -13.38
CA PHE A 205 -3.52 16.83 -13.35
C PHE A 205 -3.93 16.48 -11.91
N VAL A 206 -2.96 16.30 -11.02
CA VAL A 206 -3.24 16.00 -9.59
C VAL A 206 -4.01 17.14 -8.92
N LYS A 207 -3.69 18.40 -9.26
CA LYS A 207 -4.42 19.57 -8.77
C LYS A 207 -5.87 19.56 -9.29
N ALA A 208 -6.07 19.35 -10.58
CA ALA A 208 -7.41 19.25 -11.17
C ALA A 208 -8.21 18.08 -10.54
N ALA A 209 -7.57 16.94 -10.29
CA ALA A 209 -8.19 15.80 -9.62
C ALA A 209 -8.68 16.18 -8.21
N ARG A 210 -7.87 16.91 -7.43
CA ARG A 210 -8.30 17.38 -6.09
C ARG A 210 -9.49 18.33 -6.17
N GLU A 211 -9.41 19.32 -7.05
CA GLU A 211 -10.47 20.32 -7.24
C GLU A 211 -11.79 19.67 -7.68
N LEU A 212 -11.77 18.77 -8.66
CA LEU A 212 -12.94 18.04 -9.12
C LEU A 212 -13.53 17.11 -8.05
N CYS A 213 -12.67 16.44 -7.28
CA CYS A 213 -13.10 15.60 -6.16
C CYS A 213 -13.79 16.43 -5.07
N ASP A 214 -13.24 17.59 -4.73
CA ASP A 214 -13.84 18.52 -3.74
C ASP A 214 -15.19 19.05 -4.22
N GLU A 215 -15.25 19.52 -5.46
CA GLU A 215 -16.50 20.04 -6.07
C GLU A 215 -17.62 19.01 -6.06
N ARG A 216 -17.29 17.74 -6.38
CA ARG A 216 -18.29 16.67 -6.52
C ARG A 216 -18.49 15.86 -5.24
N GLY A 217 -17.78 16.16 -4.15
CA GLY A 217 -17.84 15.43 -2.90
C GLY A 217 -17.37 13.97 -3.03
N ILE A 218 -16.38 13.71 -3.90
CA ILE A 218 -15.72 12.44 -4.14
C ILE A 218 -14.46 12.38 -3.27
N LEU A 219 -14.17 11.24 -2.65
CA LEU A 219 -12.95 11.08 -1.88
C LEU A 219 -11.75 10.86 -2.78
N LEU A 220 -10.64 11.55 -2.49
CA LEU A 220 -9.36 11.35 -3.16
C LEU A 220 -8.49 10.41 -2.32
N ILE A 221 -8.05 9.31 -2.93
CA ILE A 221 -7.18 8.30 -2.31
C ILE A 221 -5.83 8.32 -3.03
N PHE A 222 -4.75 8.54 -2.28
CA PHE A 222 -3.41 8.32 -2.81
C PHE A 222 -2.88 6.96 -2.34
N ASP A 223 -2.57 6.12 -3.31
CA ASP A 223 -1.84 4.88 -3.08
C ASP A 223 -0.34 5.19 -3.03
N GLU A 224 0.17 5.31 -1.82
CA GLU A 224 1.60 5.53 -1.55
C GLU A 224 2.29 4.26 -1.02
N VAL A 225 1.78 3.10 -1.40
CA VAL A 225 2.40 1.81 -1.08
C VAL A 225 3.83 1.73 -1.61
N GLN A 226 4.08 2.29 -2.80
CA GLN A 226 5.42 2.30 -3.39
C GLN A 226 6.14 3.65 -3.24
N THR A 227 5.42 4.76 -3.32
CA THR A 227 6.00 6.12 -3.31
C THR A 227 6.27 6.65 -1.92
N GLY A 228 5.64 6.09 -0.88
CA GLY A 228 5.80 6.51 0.51
C GLY A 228 7.09 6.05 1.17
N ILE A 229 7.20 6.41 2.44
CA ILE A 229 8.28 6.04 3.37
C ILE A 229 9.67 6.37 2.79
N GLY A 230 9.82 7.61 2.36
CA GLY A 230 11.11 8.16 1.91
C GLY A 230 11.51 7.84 0.47
N ARG A 231 10.74 7.02 -0.28
CA ARG A 231 11.11 6.58 -1.64
C ARG A 231 11.39 7.73 -2.60
N THR A 232 10.67 8.83 -2.48
CA THR A 232 10.78 10.00 -3.37
C THR A 232 11.56 11.16 -2.74
N GLY A 233 12.17 10.97 -1.56
CA GLY A 233 12.91 12.01 -0.83
C GLY A 233 12.09 12.81 0.17
N LYS A 234 10.79 12.54 0.28
CA LYS A 234 9.87 12.99 1.34
C LYS A 234 9.27 11.78 2.02
N LEU A 235 8.69 11.93 3.22
CA LEU A 235 8.03 10.82 3.91
C LEU A 235 6.94 10.23 3.01
N PHE A 236 6.11 11.09 2.42
CA PHE A 236 5.12 10.73 1.40
C PHE A 236 5.27 11.61 0.17
N ALA A 237 4.98 11.05 -1.01
CA ALA A 237 5.15 11.76 -2.28
C ALA A 237 4.22 12.96 -2.42
N PHE A 238 3.02 12.93 -1.80
CA PHE A 238 2.08 14.05 -1.85
C PHE A 238 2.67 15.36 -1.29
N GLU A 239 3.66 15.28 -0.41
CA GLU A 239 4.34 16.44 0.16
C GLU A 239 5.09 17.29 -0.89
N HIS A 240 5.51 16.69 -2.01
CA HIS A 240 6.14 17.41 -3.11
C HIS A 240 5.16 18.37 -3.81
N LEU A 241 3.88 18.00 -3.82
CA LEU A 241 2.83 18.75 -4.52
C LEU A 241 2.06 19.69 -3.58
N GLY A 242 2.15 19.47 -2.27
CA GLY A 242 1.31 20.17 -1.28
C GLY A 242 -0.18 19.89 -1.43
N ILE A 243 -0.54 18.81 -2.12
CA ILE A 243 -1.93 18.40 -2.36
C ILE A 243 -2.21 17.17 -1.50
N ARG A 244 -3.13 17.32 -0.55
CA ARG A 244 -3.44 16.27 0.42
C ARG A 244 -4.65 15.44 -0.03
N PRO A 245 -4.58 14.09 0.03
CA PRO A 245 -5.73 13.24 -0.20
C PRO A 245 -6.62 13.14 1.05
N ASP A 246 -7.83 12.59 0.88
CA ASP A 246 -8.71 12.24 2.00
C ASP A 246 -8.26 10.94 2.68
N ILE A 247 -7.73 10.00 1.90
CA ILE A 247 -7.22 8.71 2.35
C ILE A 247 -5.84 8.47 1.71
N LEU A 248 -4.92 7.93 2.50
CA LEU A 248 -3.59 7.55 2.03
C LEU A 248 -3.30 6.11 2.43
N THR A 249 -2.80 5.30 1.49
CA THR A 249 -2.36 3.93 1.78
C THR A 249 -0.85 3.83 1.72
N SER A 250 -0.27 3.02 2.59
CA SER A 250 1.18 2.81 2.69
C SER A 250 1.48 1.35 3.05
N ALA A 251 2.63 0.85 2.61
CA ALA A 251 3.15 -0.47 2.97
C ALA A 251 4.64 -0.55 2.61
N LYS A 252 5.12 -1.67 2.08
CA LYS A 252 6.50 -1.86 1.57
C LYS A 252 7.56 -1.32 2.54
N GLY A 253 8.13 -0.14 2.25
CA GLY A 253 9.13 0.52 3.10
C GLY A 253 8.70 0.74 4.55
N LEU A 254 7.40 0.78 4.83
CA LEU A 254 6.86 0.95 6.18
C LEU A 254 7.32 -0.15 7.13
N GLY A 255 7.34 -1.40 6.68
CA GLY A 255 7.78 -2.55 7.48
C GLY A 255 9.25 -2.90 7.29
N ASN A 256 9.93 -2.31 6.30
CA ASN A 256 11.32 -2.62 5.93
C ASN A 256 11.61 -4.13 5.86
N GLY A 257 10.70 -4.90 5.22
CA GLY A 257 10.80 -6.36 5.06
C GLY A 257 9.80 -7.16 5.90
N LEU A 258 9.22 -6.60 6.96
CA LEU A 258 8.11 -7.22 7.67
C LEU A 258 6.76 -6.86 7.02
N PRO A 259 5.79 -7.79 7.01
CA PRO A 259 4.45 -7.54 6.50
C PRO A 259 3.75 -6.45 7.32
N LEU A 260 3.56 -5.28 6.72
CA LEU A 260 2.86 -4.16 7.33
C LEU A 260 2.26 -3.27 6.25
N GLY A 261 1.01 -2.87 6.44
CA GLY A 261 0.30 -1.89 5.66
C GLY A 261 -0.43 -0.90 6.55
N ALA A 262 -0.75 0.26 6.04
CA ALA A 262 -1.47 1.29 6.74
C ALA A 262 -2.45 2.00 5.79
N CYS A 263 -3.67 2.25 6.28
CA CYS A 263 -4.65 3.13 5.66
C CYS A 263 -4.88 4.31 6.59
N LEU A 264 -4.46 5.50 6.17
CA LEU A 264 -4.58 6.75 6.93
C LEU A 264 -5.74 7.58 6.38
N CYS A 265 -6.43 8.31 7.23
CA CYS A 265 -7.56 9.14 6.82
C CYS A 265 -7.61 10.50 7.52
N VAL A 266 -8.28 11.46 6.87
CA VAL A 266 -8.58 12.78 7.44
C VAL A 266 -9.66 12.68 8.52
N GLU A 267 -9.83 13.74 9.33
CA GLU A 267 -10.74 13.77 10.50
C GLU A 267 -12.18 13.37 10.18
N LYS A 268 -12.74 13.82 9.04
CA LYS A 268 -14.13 13.49 8.65
C LYS A 268 -14.37 11.98 8.42
N LEU A 269 -13.30 11.19 8.25
CA LEU A 269 -13.37 9.74 7.97
C LEU A 269 -13.01 8.87 9.18
N LYS A 270 -12.40 9.43 10.21
CA LYS A 270 -11.85 8.69 11.34
C LYS A 270 -12.86 7.78 12.05
N ASN A 271 -14.09 8.22 12.16
CA ASN A 271 -15.16 7.54 12.88
C ASN A 271 -16.21 6.90 11.95
N VAL A 272 -15.92 6.74 10.66
CA VAL A 272 -16.84 6.12 9.69
C VAL A 272 -16.97 4.62 9.95
N PHE A 273 -15.86 3.93 10.23
CA PHE A 273 -15.92 2.54 10.69
C PHE A 273 -16.24 2.47 12.18
N GLY A 274 -17.17 1.60 12.53
CA GLY A 274 -17.44 1.15 13.88
C GLY A 274 -16.89 -0.25 14.15
N PRO A 275 -16.97 -0.74 15.39
CA PRO A 275 -16.56 -2.11 15.73
C PRO A 275 -17.29 -3.14 14.88
N GLY A 276 -16.51 -4.01 14.20
CA GLY A 276 -17.02 -5.07 13.31
C GLY A 276 -17.11 -4.70 11.83
N ASP A 277 -16.98 -3.44 11.43
CA ASP A 277 -17.06 -3.03 10.02
C ASP A 277 -15.82 -3.46 9.22
N HIS A 278 -14.66 -3.47 9.85
CA HIS A 278 -13.40 -3.90 9.26
C HIS A 278 -12.46 -4.46 10.32
N GLY A 279 -11.49 -5.29 9.92
CA GLY A 279 -10.55 -5.89 10.86
C GLY A 279 -9.44 -6.68 10.18
N SER A 280 -8.43 -7.05 10.96
CA SER A 280 -7.34 -7.92 10.58
C SER A 280 -6.82 -8.67 11.81
N THR A 281 -6.55 -9.97 11.68
CA THR A 281 -5.96 -10.76 12.77
C THR A 281 -4.52 -10.34 13.03
N PHE A 282 -3.71 -10.18 12.00
CA PHE A 282 -2.27 -9.89 12.10
C PHE A 282 -1.93 -8.41 11.86
N GLY A 283 -2.86 -7.62 11.34
CA GLY A 283 -2.62 -6.20 11.03
C GLY A 283 -2.22 -5.43 12.28
N GLY A 284 -1.10 -4.71 12.19
CA GLY A 284 -0.49 -4.07 13.35
C GLY A 284 0.23 -5.05 14.29
N ASN A 285 0.75 -6.17 13.76
CA ASN A 285 1.55 -7.09 14.56
C ASN A 285 2.63 -6.35 15.36
N PRO A 286 2.77 -6.63 16.67
CA PRO A 286 3.71 -5.91 17.54
C PRO A 286 5.15 -5.87 17.02
N VAL A 287 5.64 -6.97 16.45
CA VAL A 287 7.01 -7.06 15.92
C VAL A 287 7.18 -6.18 14.67
N ALA A 288 6.19 -6.23 13.75
CA ALA A 288 6.20 -5.38 12.57
C ALA A 288 6.11 -3.89 12.93
N CYS A 289 5.27 -3.55 13.92
CA CYS A 289 5.13 -2.18 14.41
C CYS A 289 6.41 -1.66 15.07
N ALA A 290 7.09 -2.48 15.89
CA ALA A 290 8.36 -2.12 16.51
C ALA A 290 9.46 -1.89 15.45
N GLY A 291 9.50 -2.73 14.40
CA GLY A 291 10.43 -2.54 13.28
C GLY A 291 10.14 -1.28 12.45
N ALA A 292 8.88 -0.82 12.41
CA ALA A 292 8.47 0.37 11.67
C ALA A 292 8.69 1.68 12.47
N CYS A 293 8.85 1.60 13.79
CA CYS A 293 9.07 2.76 14.67
C CYS A 293 10.50 3.28 14.64
#